data_d9c4af77bc92b56bd2c39f944e2c3458
#
_entry.id   d9c4af77bc92b56bd2c39f944e2c3458
#
_cell.length_a   1.000
_cell.length_b   1.000
_cell.length_c   1.000
_cell.angle_alpha   90.00
_cell.angle_beta   90.00
_cell.angle_gamma   90.00
#
_symmetry.space_group_name_H-M   'P 1'
#
loop_
_entity.id
_entity.type
_entity.pdbx_description
1 polymer ?
#
loop_
_entity_poly.entity_id
_entity_poly.type
_entity_poly.pdbx_seq_one_letter_code
_entity_poly.pdbx_strand_id
1 'polypeptide(L)'
;IMGFEVVGTIAELGPEVSGWQEGDEVVALLAGGGYAEYALAPAGQLLHMPSGVDPVVAATLVEVAATVISNMDHVGLASGETFLVHGGAGGVGQFAIQYAKGLGCTVATTCGTEDKRAFCRDLGADIALDYHQDWAAEFKEATGGHGADVILDVMGAAYLGHNVDSLATGGRLVIIGMQGGTRGELNIGKLLSKRGLVTATSLRFRPAEEKAAICRRVEELAWPMYADGRITPAPVETFELPDAAAAHARLESGQVLGKIALTL
;
A
#
# COMPACT_ATOMS: atom_id res chain seq x y z
N ILE A 1 -1.39 -7.62 20.42
CA ILE A 1 -0.01 -7.48 19.92
C ILE A 1 -0.10 -6.91 18.51
N MET A 2 0.75 -5.93 18.20
CA MET A 2 0.87 -5.29 16.89
C MET A 2 1.70 -6.15 15.93
N GLY A 3 1.92 -5.65 14.71
CA GLY A 3 2.66 -6.33 13.64
C GLY A 3 1.74 -7.09 12.70
N PHE A 4 1.67 -6.63 11.44
CA PHE A 4 0.77 -7.20 10.41
C PHE A 4 1.51 -8.01 9.36
N GLU A 5 2.83 -8.00 9.41
CA GLU A 5 3.70 -8.74 8.52
C GLU A 5 4.98 -9.15 9.26
N VAL A 6 5.54 -10.28 8.91
CA VAL A 6 6.81 -10.78 9.45
C VAL A 6 7.57 -11.55 8.38
N VAL A 7 8.89 -11.65 8.56
CA VAL A 7 9.75 -12.65 7.93
C VAL A 7 10.27 -13.57 9.03
N GLY A 8 10.44 -14.82 8.73
CA GLY A 8 10.99 -15.78 9.68
C GLY A 8 11.08 -17.19 9.12
N THR A 9 11.47 -18.10 10.00
CA THR A 9 11.59 -19.53 9.69
C THR A 9 10.45 -20.29 10.35
N ILE A 10 9.82 -21.20 9.65
CA ILE A 10 8.77 -22.07 10.20
C ILE A 10 9.37 -22.94 11.31
N ALA A 11 8.91 -22.72 12.53
CA ALA A 11 9.37 -23.46 13.70
C ALA A 11 8.51 -24.71 13.98
N GLU A 12 7.22 -24.67 13.70
CA GLU A 12 6.26 -25.75 13.92
C GLU A 12 5.10 -25.65 12.95
N LEU A 13 4.56 -26.77 12.50
CA LEU A 13 3.42 -26.86 11.60
C LEU A 13 2.20 -27.43 12.32
N GLY A 14 1.03 -26.89 12.04
CA GLY A 14 -0.24 -27.49 12.45
C GLY A 14 -0.48 -28.84 11.74
N PRO A 15 -1.31 -29.73 12.33
CA PRO A 15 -1.44 -31.12 11.90
C PRO A 15 -2.01 -31.30 10.49
N GLU A 16 -2.70 -30.31 9.95
CA GLU A 16 -3.33 -30.37 8.61
C GLU A 16 -2.63 -29.49 7.57
N VAL A 17 -1.48 -28.89 7.93
CA VAL A 17 -0.73 -28.04 7.00
C VAL A 17 0.01 -28.91 5.98
N SER A 18 -0.09 -28.53 4.72
CA SER A 18 0.63 -29.12 3.61
C SER A 18 1.28 -28.05 2.73
N GLY A 19 2.32 -28.43 1.99
CA GLY A 19 3.04 -27.51 1.10
C GLY A 19 4.14 -26.69 1.79
N TRP A 20 4.31 -26.83 3.10
CA TRP A 20 5.34 -26.20 3.90
C TRP A 20 6.05 -27.25 4.78
N GLN A 21 7.28 -26.97 5.18
CA GLN A 21 8.04 -27.77 6.13
C GLN A 21 8.73 -26.90 7.18
N GLU A 22 9.03 -27.49 8.34
CA GLU A 22 9.86 -26.82 9.35
C GLU A 22 11.22 -26.46 8.76
N GLY A 23 11.68 -25.25 9.05
CA GLY A 23 12.90 -24.69 8.49
C GLY A 23 12.72 -23.88 7.20
N ASP A 24 11.53 -23.86 6.59
CA ASP A 24 11.28 -22.98 5.44
C ASP A 24 11.33 -21.51 5.85
N GLU A 25 12.05 -20.69 5.08
CA GLU A 25 12.04 -19.23 5.22
C GLU A 25 10.83 -18.64 4.50
N VAL A 26 10.04 -17.86 5.21
CA VAL A 26 8.77 -17.34 4.72
C VAL A 26 8.55 -15.87 5.08
N VAL A 27 7.75 -15.20 4.26
CA VAL A 27 7.09 -13.94 4.61
C VAL A 27 5.64 -14.27 4.98
N ALA A 28 5.09 -13.62 5.99
CA ALA A 28 3.71 -13.87 6.42
C ALA A 28 2.90 -12.59 6.55
N LEU A 29 1.67 -12.63 6.02
CA LEU A 29 0.65 -11.61 6.25
C LEU A 29 -0.17 -11.98 7.48
N LEU A 30 -0.18 -11.10 8.49
CA LEU A 30 -0.83 -11.32 9.77
C LEU A 30 -2.02 -10.38 10.01
N ALA A 31 -2.94 -10.76 10.88
CA ALA A 31 -3.96 -9.86 11.42
C ALA A 31 -3.48 -9.07 12.65
N GLY A 32 -2.28 -9.38 13.13
CA GLY A 32 -1.60 -8.87 14.30
C GLY A 32 -0.70 -9.94 14.90
N GLY A 33 0.10 -9.60 15.91
CA GLY A 33 0.96 -10.55 16.61
C GLY A 33 2.40 -10.60 16.09
N GLY A 34 2.75 -9.82 15.08
CA GLY A 34 4.09 -9.83 14.48
C GLY A 34 5.20 -9.22 15.33
N TYR A 35 4.88 -8.45 16.37
CA TYR A 35 5.88 -7.94 17.32
C TYR A 35 6.20 -9.01 18.37
N ALA A 36 6.86 -10.08 17.95
CA ALA A 36 7.14 -11.23 18.79
C ALA A 36 8.26 -12.09 18.17
N GLU A 37 8.96 -12.86 19.02
CA GLU A 37 9.95 -13.86 18.59
C GLU A 37 9.30 -15.03 17.82
N TYR A 38 8.02 -15.34 18.12
CA TYR A 38 7.21 -16.32 17.43
C TYR A 38 5.84 -15.74 17.07
N ALA A 39 5.39 -15.96 15.86
CA ALA A 39 4.09 -15.52 15.40
C ALA A 39 3.29 -16.68 14.82
N LEU A 40 1.98 -16.71 15.08
CA LEU A 40 1.07 -17.67 14.48
C LEU A 40 0.52 -17.10 13.18
N ALA A 41 0.69 -17.84 12.09
CA ALA A 41 0.18 -17.47 10.77
C ALA A 41 -0.68 -18.60 10.17
N PRO A 42 -1.82 -18.29 9.55
CA PRO A 42 -2.51 -19.28 8.71
C PRO A 42 -1.64 -19.67 7.52
N ALA A 43 -1.52 -20.97 7.23
CA ALA A 43 -0.64 -21.47 6.17
C ALA A 43 -0.89 -20.82 4.79
N GLY A 44 -2.14 -20.49 4.46
CA GLY A 44 -2.50 -19.79 3.22
C GLY A 44 -2.09 -18.30 3.18
N GLN A 45 -1.56 -17.74 4.28
CA GLN A 45 -1.05 -16.36 4.36
C GLN A 45 0.48 -16.32 4.46
N LEU A 46 1.13 -17.48 4.26
CA LEU A 46 2.58 -17.57 4.07
C LEU A 46 2.90 -17.40 2.59
N LEU A 47 4.01 -16.75 2.30
CA LEU A 47 4.56 -16.55 0.98
C LEU A 47 6.03 -16.97 0.99
N HIS A 48 6.52 -17.46 -0.15
CA HIS A 48 7.95 -17.70 -0.31
C HIS A 48 8.73 -16.39 -0.25
N MET A 49 9.96 -16.45 0.23
CA MET A 49 10.85 -15.30 0.22
C MET A 49 11.05 -14.80 -1.22
N PRO A 50 10.88 -13.50 -1.49
CA PRO A 50 11.20 -12.97 -2.81
C PRO A 50 12.69 -13.10 -3.10
N SER A 51 13.03 -13.63 -4.28
CA SER A 51 14.41 -13.95 -4.64
C SER A 51 15.30 -12.70 -4.63
N GLY A 52 16.45 -12.80 -3.96
CA GLY A 52 17.46 -11.75 -3.92
C GLY A 52 17.13 -10.56 -3.02
N VAL A 53 16.06 -10.63 -2.23
CA VAL A 53 15.68 -9.59 -1.28
C VAL A 53 16.20 -9.93 0.12
N ASP A 54 16.79 -8.96 0.78
CA ASP A 54 17.23 -9.10 2.17
C ASP A 54 16.05 -9.40 3.11
N PRO A 55 16.17 -10.31 4.09
CA PRO A 55 15.07 -10.69 4.97
C PRO A 55 14.42 -9.50 5.73
N VAL A 56 15.21 -8.55 6.20
CA VAL A 56 14.67 -7.36 6.90
C VAL A 56 13.83 -6.51 5.95
N VAL A 57 14.25 -6.40 4.70
CA VAL A 57 13.45 -5.73 3.66
C VAL A 57 12.20 -6.53 3.34
N ALA A 58 12.33 -7.85 3.17
CA ALA A 58 11.20 -8.74 2.87
C ALA A 58 10.08 -8.67 3.94
N ALA A 59 10.44 -8.47 5.23
CA ALA A 59 9.50 -8.25 6.32
C ALA A 59 8.61 -7.01 6.16
N THR A 60 8.86 -6.16 5.16
CA THR A 60 8.13 -4.90 4.95
C THR A 60 7.33 -4.86 3.64
N LEU A 61 7.25 -5.98 2.90
CA LEU A 61 6.74 -6.00 1.53
C LEU A 61 5.31 -6.52 1.42
N VAL A 62 4.94 -7.54 2.21
CA VAL A 62 3.72 -8.29 1.94
C VAL A 62 2.45 -7.48 2.26
N GLU A 63 2.46 -6.72 3.34
CA GLU A 63 1.28 -5.93 3.75
C GLU A 63 0.97 -4.83 2.74
N VAL A 64 1.99 -4.09 2.29
CA VAL A 64 1.81 -3.01 1.32
C VAL A 64 1.41 -3.56 -0.05
N ALA A 65 2.03 -4.66 -0.50
CA ALA A 65 1.67 -5.32 -1.75
C ALA A 65 0.24 -5.88 -1.71
N ALA A 66 -0.12 -6.59 -0.64
CA ALA A 66 -1.47 -7.12 -0.44
C ALA A 66 -2.53 -6.01 -0.40
N THR A 67 -2.24 -4.90 0.29
CA THR A 67 -3.12 -3.74 0.35
C THR A 67 -3.32 -3.14 -1.03
N VAL A 68 -2.27 -2.84 -1.78
CA VAL A 68 -2.41 -2.20 -3.09
C VAL A 68 -3.04 -3.16 -4.10
N ILE A 69 -2.51 -4.37 -4.28
CA ILE A 69 -2.99 -5.32 -5.30
C ILE A 69 -4.47 -5.64 -5.07
N SER A 70 -4.88 -5.96 -3.83
CA SER A 70 -6.28 -6.29 -3.55
C SER A 70 -7.24 -5.14 -3.81
N ASN A 71 -6.80 -3.89 -3.65
CA ASN A 71 -7.61 -2.72 -3.94
C ASN A 71 -7.63 -2.38 -5.43
N MET A 72 -6.51 -2.54 -6.13
CA MET A 72 -6.48 -2.34 -7.59
C MET A 72 -7.29 -3.39 -8.32
N ASP A 73 -7.24 -4.65 -7.89
CA ASP A 73 -8.13 -5.71 -8.40
C ASP A 73 -9.62 -5.39 -8.10
N HIS A 74 -9.92 -4.88 -6.88
CA HIS A 74 -11.30 -4.53 -6.47
C HIS A 74 -11.92 -3.42 -7.33
N VAL A 75 -11.14 -2.40 -7.69
CA VAL A 75 -11.63 -1.27 -8.52
C VAL A 75 -11.30 -1.43 -10.00
N GLY A 76 -10.60 -2.49 -10.39
CA GLY A 76 -10.27 -2.80 -11.77
C GLY A 76 -9.35 -1.75 -12.41
N LEU A 77 -8.22 -1.42 -11.76
CA LEU A 77 -7.20 -0.54 -12.36
C LEU A 77 -6.64 -1.18 -13.65
N ALA A 78 -6.63 -0.44 -14.73
CA ALA A 78 -6.19 -0.91 -16.05
C ALA A 78 -5.07 -0.04 -16.65
N SER A 79 -4.31 -0.64 -17.58
CA SER A 79 -3.30 0.07 -18.34
C SER A 79 -3.87 1.28 -19.08
N GLY A 80 -3.12 2.39 -19.08
CA GLY A 80 -3.50 3.65 -19.72
C GLY A 80 -4.38 4.56 -18.87
N GLU A 81 -4.83 4.10 -17.70
CA GLU A 81 -5.61 4.93 -16.77
C GLU A 81 -4.74 5.91 -15.99
N THR A 82 -5.35 6.98 -15.51
CA THR A 82 -4.74 7.95 -14.58
C THR A 82 -5.01 7.50 -13.14
N PHE A 83 -3.96 7.16 -12.43
CA PHE A 83 -4.00 6.70 -11.04
C PHE A 83 -3.47 7.78 -10.09
N LEU A 84 -4.23 8.10 -9.05
CA LEU A 84 -3.82 9.00 -7.96
C LEU A 84 -3.71 8.24 -6.65
N VAL A 85 -2.56 8.32 -5.97
CA VAL A 85 -2.38 7.79 -4.61
C VAL A 85 -1.97 8.90 -3.64
N HIS A 86 -2.63 8.98 -2.50
CA HIS A 86 -2.25 9.93 -1.44
C HIS A 86 -1.14 9.37 -0.56
N GLY A 87 -0.19 10.24 -0.17
CA GLY A 87 0.92 9.86 0.70
C GLY A 87 1.99 9.02 0.01
N GLY A 88 2.42 9.43 -1.19
CA GLY A 88 3.32 8.66 -2.06
C GLY A 88 4.66 8.26 -1.45
N ALA A 89 5.18 9.00 -0.47
CA ALA A 89 6.45 8.69 0.18
C ALA A 89 6.34 7.66 1.32
N GLY A 90 5.13 7.26 1.71
CA GLY A 90 4.89 6.17 2.68
C GLY A 90 4.95 4.79 2.02
N GLY A 91 5.05 3.71 2.80
CA GLY A 91 5.22 2.35 2.27
C GLY A 91 4.16 1.94 1.24
N VAL A 92 2.87 2.15 1.51
CA VAL A 92 1.78 1.87 0.56
C VAL A 92 1.92 2.72 -0.69
N GLY A 93 2.19 4.03 -0.55
CA GLY A 93 2.33 4.96 -1.66
C GLY A 93 3.48 4.59 -2.60
N GLN A 94 4.65 4.25 -2.05
CA GLN A 94 5.82 3.85 -2.83
C GLN A 94 5.55 2.59 -3.66
N PHE A 95 4.93 1.58 -3.06
CA PHE A 95 4.54 0.38 -3.79
C PHE A 95 3.49 0.70 -4.86
N ALA A 96 2.46 1.48 -4.52
CA ALA A 96 1.36 1.82 -5.42
C ALA A 96 1.83 2.60 -6.66
N ILE A 97 2.75 3.56 -6.49
CA ILE A 97 3.36 4.32 -7.59
C ILE A 97 4.01 3.36 -8.59
N GLN A 98 4.93 2.52 -8.11
CA GLN A 98 5.71 1.62 -8.96
C GLN A 98 4.83 0.54 -9.60
N TYR A 99 3.88 -0.02 -8.84
CA TYR A 99 2.94 -1.01 -9.33
C TYR A 99 2.06 -0.47 -10.46
N ALA A 100 1.43 0.69 -10.25
CA ALA A 100 0.60 1.33 -11.27
C ALA A 100 1.44 1.76 -12.50
N LYS A 101 2.67 2.23 -12.28
CA LYS A 101 3.61 2.54 -13.37
C LYS A 101 3.96 1.29 -14.18
N GLY A 102 4.22 0.18 -13.50
CA GLY A 102 4.47 -1.12 -14.12
C GLY A 102 3.28 -1.68 -14.91
N LEU A 103 2.05 -1.26 -14.60
CA LEU A 103 0.84 -1.55 -15.38
C LEU A 103 0.66 -0.62 -16.58
N GLY A 104 1.46 0.45 -16.71
CA GLY A 104 1.35 1.42 -17.80
C GLY A 104 0.35 2.55 -17.54
N CYS A 105 0.10 2.88 -16.26
CA CYS A 105 -0.73 4.02 -15.87
C CYS A 105 0.04 5.35 -15.91
N THR A 106 -0.69 6.46 -16.04
CA THR A 106 -0.21 7.78 -15.65
C THR A 106 -0.39 7.91 -14.12
N VAL A 107 0.69 8.14 -13.39
CA VAL A 107 0.69 8.08 -11.92
C VAL A 107 0.85 9.45 -11.31
N ALA A 108 -0.11 9.83 -10.46
CA ALA A 108 -0.06 11.02 -9.63
C ALA A 108 0.00 10.68 -8.14
N THR A 109 0.63 11.55 -7.35
CA THR A 109 0.69 11.38 -5.90
C THR A 109 0.72 12.72 -5.17
N THR A 110 0.34 12.70 -3.87
CA THR A 110 0.47 13.85 -2.98
C THR A 110 1.53 13.62 -1.92
N CYS A 111 2.38 14.62 -1.65
CA CYS A 111 3.42 14.62 -0.62
C CYS A 111 3.53 15.99 0.04
N GLY A 112 4.15 16.06 1.24
CA GLY A 112 4.24 17.30 2.02
C GLY A 112 5.52 18.11 1.84
N THR A 113 6.58 17.55 1.22
CA THR A 113 7.87 18.24 1.04
C THR A 113 8.41 18.02 -0.36
N GLU A 114 9.26 18.93 -0.83
CA GLU A 114 9.87 18.78 -2.15
C GLU A 114 10.76 17.52 -2.24
N ASP A 115 11.53 17.22 -1.19
CA ASP A 115 12.35 16.00 -1.18
C ASP A 115 11.49 14.73 -1.35
N LYS A 116 10.33 14.68 -0.69
CA LYS A 116 9.37 13.57 -0.85
C LYS A 116 8.75 13.54 -2.24
N ARG A 117 8.47 14.70 -2.83
CA ARG A 117 7.96 14.77 -4.21
C ARG A 117 9.02 14.32 -5.22
N ALA A 118 10.28 14.78 -5.06
CA ALA A 118 11.39 14.33 -5.88
C ALA A 118 11.57 12.82 -5.80
N PHE A 119 11.59 12.28 -4.59
CA PHE A 119 11.65 10.84 -4.35
C PHE A 119 10.50 10.07 -5.05
N CYS A 120 9.27 10.56 -4.97
CA CYS A 120 8.14 9.93 -5.67
C CYS A 120 8.28 9.99 -7.20
N ARG A 121 8.85 11.07 -7.75
CA ARG A 121 9.17 11.15 -9.20
C ARG A 121 10.23 10.12 -9.59
N ASP A 122 11.25 9.92 -8.77
CA ASP A 122 12.28 8.90 -9.00
C ASP A 122 11.70 7.47 -8.97
N LEU A 123 10.64 7.24 -8.19
CA LEU A 123 9.88 5.99 -8.19
C LEU A 123 8.94 5.83 -9.40
N GLY A 124 8.80 6.85 -10.24
CA GLY A 124 7.99 6.81 -11.46
C GLY A 124 6.67 7.58 -11.40
N ALA A 125 6.42 8.42 -10.39
CA ALA A 125 5.27 9.31 -10.40
C ALA A 125 5.44 10.39 -11.48
N ASP A 126 4.48 10.49 -12.40
CA ASP A 126 4.46 11.50 -13.46
C ASP A 126 4.08 12.88 -12.90
N ILE A 127 3.22 12.90 -11.86
CA ILE A 127 2.70 14.10 -11.21
C ILE A 127 2.89 13.96 -9.69
N ALA A 128 3.66 14.85 -9.08
CA ALA A 128 3.89 14.86 -7.63
C ALA A 128 3.46 16.22 -7.04
N LEU A 129 2.35 16.21 -6.29
CA LEU A 129 1.62 17.38 -5.82
C LEU A 129 1.95 17.70 -4.35
N ASP A 130 1.93 18.98 -4.00
CA ASP A 130 2.05 19.43 -2.62
C ASP A 130 0.67 19.49 -1.95
N TYR A 131 0.43 18.66 -0.95
CA TYR A 131 -0.86 18.67 -0.26
C TYR A 131 -1.08 19.91 0.65
N HIS A 132 -0.06 20.78 0.82
CA HIS A 132 -0.21 22.08 1.48
C HIS A 132 -0.76 23.16 0.54
N GLN A 133 -0.81 22.89 -0.77
CA GLN A 133 -1.37 23.75 -1.80
C GLN A 133 -2.76 23.25 -2.23
N ASP A 134 -3.37 23.90 -3.21
CA ASP A 134 -4.59 23.37 -3.86
C ASP A 134 -4.25 22.24 -4.84
N TRP A 135 -3.85 21.09 -4.26
CA TRP A 135 -3.44 19.94 -5.03
C TRP A 135 -4.52 19.44 -6.01
N ALA A 136 -5.82 19.67 -5.70
CA ALA A 136 -6.90 19.21 -6.56
C ALA A 136 -7.00 20.07 -7.84
N ALA A 137 -6.82 21.39 -7.72
CA ALA A 137 -6.75 22.27 -8.87
C ALA A 137 -5.50 21.99 -9.72
N GLU A 138 -4.32 21.83 -9.09
CA GLU A 138 -3.07 21.49 -9.76
C GLU A 138 -3.18 20.14 -10.49
N PHE A 139 -3.77 19.13 -9.85
CA PHE A 139 -4.00 17.81 -10.47
C PHE A 139 -4.91 17.90 -11.70
N LYS A 140 -6.00 18.69 -11.59
CA LYS A 140 -6.91 18.88 -12.71
C LYS A 140 -6.23 19.55 -13.89
N GLU A 141 -5.38 20.54 -13.65
CA GLU A 141 -4.57 21.19 -14.68
C GLU A 141 -3.57 20.22 -15.30
N ALA A 142 -2.79 19.50 -14.46
CA ALA A 142 -1.77 18.54 -14.90
C ALA A 142 -2.35 17.38 -15.74
N THR A 143 -3.62 17.01 -15.51
CA THR A 143 -4.32 15.98 -16.30
C THR A 143 -5.12 16.56 -17.48
N GLY A 144 -4.96 17.84 -17.82
CA GLY A 144 -5.74 18.50 -18.88
C GLY A 144 -7.25 18.47 -18.65
N GLY A 145 -7.68 18.40 -17.40
CA GLY A 145 -9.08 18.33 -16.99
C GLY A 145 -9.69 16.93 -16.97
N HIS A 146 -8.95 15.87 -17.33
CA HIS A 146 -9.44 14.49 -17.32
C HIS A 146 -9.77 14.02 -15.89
N GLY A 147 -8.85 14.20 -14.95
CA GLY A 147 -8.97 13.72 -13.58
C GLY A 147 -8.39 12.31 -13.39
N ALA A 148 -8.73 11.65 -12.27
CA ALA A 148 -8.27 10.31 -11.91
C ALA A 148 -9.31 9.25 -12.29
N ASP A 149 -8.88 8.22 -13.01
CA ASP A 149 -9.69 7.03 -13.24
C ASP A 149 -9.77 6.18 -11.97
N VAL A 150 -8.66 6.12 -11.20
CA VAL A 150 -8.64 5.47 -9.88
C VAL A 150 -7.92 6.36 -8.87
N ILE A 151 -8.51 6.48 -7.67
CA ILE A 151 -7.87 7.13 -6.50
C ILE A 151 -7.74 6.10 -5.38
N LEU A 152 -6.51 5.91 -4.86
CA LEU A 152 -6.23 5.15 -3.64
C LEU A 152 -6.02 6.14 -2.48
N ASP A 153 -6.95 6.10 -1.50
CA ASP A 153 -7.01 7.10 -0.45
C ASP A 153 -6.75 6.51 0.95
N VAL A 154 -5.70 7.01 1.60
CA VAL A 154 -5.35 6.71 3.00
C VAL A 154 -5.88 7.79 3.97
N MET A 155 -6.38 8.93 3.46
CA MET A 155 -6.77 10.09 4.26
C MET A 155 -8.21 10.04 4.76
N GLY A 156 -9.13 9.55 3.94
CA GLY A 156 -10.54 9.46 4.30
C GLY A 156 -11.26 10.81 4.32
N ALA A 157 -11.93 11.14 5.42
CA ALA A 157 -12.90 12.23 5.50
C ALA A 157 -12.39 13.60 5.02
N ALA A 158 -11.17 13.98 5.39
CA ALA A 158 -10.61 15.29 5.04
C ALA A 158 -10.42 15.48 3.51
N TYR A 159 -10.23 14.38 2.78
CA TYR A 159 -9.98 14.44 1.33
C TYR A 159 -11.19 14.05 0.48
N LEU A 160 -12.28 13.57 1.10
CA LEU A 160 -13.43 13.01 0.39
C LEU A 160 -13.99 13.94 -0.68
N GLY A 161 -14.20 15.23 -0.35
CA GLY A 161 -14.71 16.24 -1.28
C GLY A 161 -13.76 16.47 -2.47
N HIS A 162 -12.49 16.70 -2.19
CA HIS A 162 -11.45 16.90 -3.21
C HIS A 162 -11.26 15.65 -4.08
N ASN A 163 -11.30 14.46 -3.48
CA ASN A 163 -11.22 13.20 -4.22
C ASN A 163 -12.36 13.06 -5.22
N VAL A 164 -13.61 13.31 -4.80
CA VAL A 164 -14.77 13.27 -5.70
C VAL A 164 -14.65 14.31 -6.82
N ASP A 165 -14.16 15.51 -6.52
CA ASP A 165 -13.93 16.57 -7.51
C ASP A 165 -12.82 16.18 -8.52
N SER A 166 -11.84 15.41 -8.08
CA SER A 166 -10.69 14.96 -8.87
C SER A 166 -10.96 13.71 -9.71
N LEU A 167 -12.07 12.98 -9.49
CA LEU A 167 -12.40 11.81 -10.30
C LEU A 167 -12.62 12.19 -11.78
N ALA A 168 -12.18 11.34 -12.67
CA ALA A 168 -12.61 11.32 -14.06
C ALA A 168 -14.07 10.84 -14.17
N THR A 169 -14.67 10.95 -15.35
CA THR A 169 -15.98 10.36 -15.62
C THR A 169 -15.89 8.83 -15.61
N GLY A 170 -16.63 8.16 -14.74
CA GLY A 170 -16.52 6.73 -14.47
C GLY A 170 -15.41 6.38 -13.48
N GLY A 171 -14.77 7.38 -12.86
CA GLY A 171 -13.69 7.20 -11.91
C GLY A 171 -14.11 6.47 -10.63
N ARG A 172 -13.14 5.84 -9.98
CA ARG A 172 -13.34 5.00 -8.78
C ARG A 172 -12.42 5.48 -7.66
N LEU A 173 -13.00 5.81 -6.52
CA LEU A 173 -12.30 6.14 -5.28
C LEU A 173 -12.36 4.95 -4.35
N VAL A 174 -11.22 4.42 -3.94
CA VAL A 174 -11.12 3.40 -2.90
C VAL A 174 -10.44 3.95 -1.66
N ILE A 175 -11.15 3.97 -0.53
CA ILE A 175 -10.68 4.46 0.77
C ILE A 175 -10.16 3.26 1.56
N ILE A 176 -8.90 3.32 1.97
CA ILE A 176 -8.22 2.27 2.75
C ILE A 176 -7.71 2.76 4.11
N GLY A 177 -7.83 4.06 4.37
CA GLY A 177 -7.37 4.68 5.61
C GLY A 177 -8.23 5.87 6.03
N MET A 178 -8.01 6.34 7.27
CA MET A 178 -8.81 7.38 7.90
C MET A 178 -7.92 8.39 8.65
N GLN A 179 -6.71 8.66 8.13
CA GLN A 179 -5.74 9.56 8.79
C GLN A 179 -6.30 10.99 8.95
N GLY A 180 -7.14 11.43 8.01
CA GLY A 180 -7.83 12.73 8.03
C GLY A 180 -9.27 12.68 8.56
N GLY A 181 -9.63 11.60 9.28
CA GLY A 181 -10.94 11.47 9.94
C GLY A 181 -11.86 10.41 9.33
N THR A 182 -12.91 10.07 10.10
CA THR A 182 -13.82 8.97 9.83
C THR A 182 -15.20 9.39 9.31
N ARG A 183 -15.53 10.70 9.34
CA ARG A 183 -16.83 11.23 8.94
C ARG A 183 -16.64 12.47 8.07
N GLY A 184 -17.21 12.46 6.87
CA GLY A 184 -17.14 13.54 5.90
C GLY A 184 -18.42 13.65 5.09
N GLU A 185 -18.64 14.82 4.48
CA GLU A 185 -19.77 15.05 3.57
C GLU A 185 -19.44 14.57 2.16
N LEU A 186 -20.38 13.88 1.54
CA LEU A 186 -20.30 13.43 0.15
C LEU A 186 -21.27 14.25 -0.71
N ASN A 187 -20.75 14.98 -1.69
CA ASN A 187 -21.60 15.64 -2.70
C ASN A 187 -22.09 14.62 -3.73
N ILE A 188 -23.30 14.08 -3.49
CA ILE A 188 -23.90 13.06 -4.35
C ILE A 188 -24.17 13.60 -5.77
N GLY A 189 -24.51 14.89 -5.92
CA GLY A 189 -24.70 15.51 -7.23
C GLY A 189 -23.42 15.49 -8.09
N LYS A 190 -22.27 15.80 -7.49
CA LYS A 190 -20.97 15.71 -8.17
C LYS A 190 -20.63 14.25 -8.52
N LEU A 191 -20.83 13.32 -7.59
CA LEU A 191 -20.56 11.90 -7.85
C LEU A 191 -21.45 11.36 -8.98
N LEU A 192 -22.73 11.72 -8.98
CA LEU A 192 -23.68 11.36 -10.03
C LEU A 192 -23.25 11.89 -11.39
N SER A 193 -22.89 13.19 -11.49
CA SER A 193 -22.46 13.81 -12.74
C SER A 193 -21.23 13.12 -13.35
N LYS A 194 -20.36 12.59 -12.50
CA LYS A 194 -19.16 11.83 -12.90
C LYS A 194 -19.45 10.34 -13.14
N ARG A 195 -20.63 9.84 -12.78
CA ARG A 195 -20.93 8.38 -12.75
C ARG A 195 -19.88 7.62 -11.95
N GLY A 196 -19.37 8.27 -10.90
CA GLY A 196 -18.24 7.78 -10.11
C GLY A 196 -18.65 6.72 -9.10
N LEU A 197 -17.68 5.95 -8.63
CA LEU A 197 -17.79 4.98 -7.54
C LEU A 197 -16.98 5.47 -6.34
N VAL A 198 -17.56 5.38 -5.15
CA VAL A 198 -16.83 5.48 -3.88
C VAL A 198 -17.00 4.17 -3.13
N THR A 199 -15.89 3.55 -2.79
CA THR A 199 -15.85 2.29 -2.03
C THR A 199 -14.81 2.38 -0.92
N ALA A 200 -14.86 1.46 0.03
CA ALA A 200 -13.87 1.33 1.08
C ALA A 200 -13.58 -0.14 1.37
N THR A 201 -12.34 -0.44 1.71
CA THR A 201 -11.92 -1.80 2.07
C THR A 201 -11.02 -1.81 3.30
N SER A 202 -10.85 -2.97 3.88
CA SER A 202 -9.87 -3.21 4.94
C SER A 202 -9.28 -4.60 4.78
N LEU A 203 -7.98 -4.69 4.54
CA LEU A 203 -7.27 -5.96 4.43
C LEU A 203 -7.35 -6.76 5.74
N ARG A 204 -7.19 -6.07 6.87
CA ARG A 204 -7.15 -6.68 8.20
C ARG A 204 -8.39 -7.51 8.53
N PHE A 205 -9.58 -7.04 8.14
CA PHE A 205 -10.86 -7.66 8.48
C PHE A 205 -11.36 -8.65 7.44
N ARG A 206 -10.60 -8.92 6.38
CA ARG A 206 -10.98 -9.95 5.40
C ARG A 206 -10.90 -11.35 6.01
N PRO A 207 -11.78 -12.27 5.60
CA PRO A 207 -11.67 -13.69 5.95
C PRO A 207 -10.30 -14.28 5.57
N ALA A 208 -9.90 -15.35 6.25
CA ALA A 208 -8.61 -16.00 6.01
C ALA A 208 -8.45 -16.49 4.56
N GLU A 209 -9.52 -17.02 3.97
CA GLU A 209 -9.54 -17.50 2.58
C GLU A 209 -9.31 -16.38 1.55
N GLU A 210 -9.92 -15.20 1.78
CA GLU A 210 -9.68 -14.02 0.93
C GLU A 210 -8.23 -13.54 1.06
N LYS A 211 -7.69 -13.49 2.27
CA LYS A 211 -6.28 -13.13 2.49
C LYS A 211 -5.33 -14.13 1.81
N ALA A 212 -5.65 -15.42 1.88
CA ALA A 212 -4.86 -16.44 1.19
C ALA A 212 -4.88 -16.24 -0.33
N ALA A 213 -6.03 -15.90 -0.91
CA ALA A 213 -6.11 -15.55 -2.33
C ALA A 213 -5.28 -14.30 -2.67
N ILE A 214 -5.32 -13.27 -1.81
CA ILE A 214 -4.52 -12.06 -1.98
C ILE A 214 -3.02 -12.36 -1.88
N CYS A 215 -2.60 -13.20 -0.93
CA CYS A 215 -1.18 -13.60 -0.80
C CYS A 215 -0.67 -14.31 -2.07
N ARG A 216 -1.46 -15.22 -2.64
CA ARG A 216 -1.12 -15.82 -3.95
C ARG A 216 -0.99 -14.77 -5.06
N ARG A 217 -1.91 -13.79 -5.12
CA ARG A 217 -1.82 -12.68 -6.08
C ARG A 217 -0.57 -11.82 -5.88
N VAL A 218 -0.14 -11.62 -4.64
CA VAL A 218 1.13 -10.92 -4.35
C VAL A 218 2.32 -11.69 -4.92
N GLU A 219 2.41 -13.00 -4.69
CA GLU A 219 3.48 -13.83 -5.26
C GLU A 219 3.46 -13.81 -6.80
N GLU A 220 2.27 -13.91 -7.40
CA GLU A 220 2.12 -13.92 -8.87
C GLU A 220 2.51 -12.58 -9.52
N LEU A 221 2.19 -11.46 -8.90
CA LEU A 221 2.33 -10.14 -9.52
C LEU A 221 3.52 -9.33 -8.98
N ALA A 222 3.71 -9.30 -7.66
CA ALA A 222 4.73 -8.43 -7.05
C ALA A 222 6.12 -9.06 -7.04
N TRP A 223 6.26 -10.36 -6.72
CA TRP A 223 7.57 -11.01 -6.66
C TRP A 223 8.33 -10.95 -7.98
N PRO A 224 7.71 -11.21 -9.16
CA PRO A 224 8.39 -10.98 -10.44
C PRO A 224 8.80 -9.53 -10.67
N MET A 225 7.99 -8.54 -10.22
CA MET A 225 8.33 -7.12 -10.38
C MET A 225 9.50 -6.68 -9.49
N TYR A 226 9.66 -7.29 -8.32
CA TYR A 226 10.87 -7.12 -7.49
C TYR A 226 12.09 -7.79 -8.14
N ALA A 227 11.93 -8.99 -8.67
CA ALA A 227 13.04 -9.75 -9.28
C ALA A 227 13.59 -9.09 -10.54
N ASP A 228 12.76 -8.46 -11.34
CA ASP A 228 13.17 -7.79 -12.60
C ASP A 228 13.42 -6.27 -12.42
N GLY A 229 13.31 -5.74 -11.20
CA GLY A 229 13.63 -4.36 -10.85
C GLY A 229 12.56 -3.33 -11.25
N ARG A 230 11.37 -3.75 -11.68
CA ARG A 230 10.23 -2.83 -11.92
C ARG A 230 9.70 -2.23 -10.62
N ILE A 231 9.86 -2.93 -9.50
CA ILE A 231 9.61 -2.39 -8.17
C ILE A 231 10.89 -2.50 -7.35
N THR A 232 11.33 -1.38 -6.81
CA THR A 232 12.41 -1.31 -5.82
C THR A 232 11.80 -1.27 -4.43
N PRO A 233 12.27 -2.09 -3.47
CA PRO A 233 11.80 -2.02 -2.10
C PRO A 233 11.96 -0.62 -1.51
N ALA A 234 11.03 -0.23 -0.65
CA ALA A 234 11.13 1.01 0.10
C ALA A 234 12.39 1.00 0.98
N PRO A 235 13.02 2.13 1.25
CA PRO A 235 14.05 2.23 2.29
C PRO A 235 13.52 1.74 3.63
N VAL A 236 14.36 1.02 4.40
CA VAL A 236 13.98 0.46 5.70
C VAL A 236 14.92 0.99 6.77
N GLU A 237 14.35 1.65 7.78
CA GLU A 237 15.06 1.94 9.05
C GLU A 237 14.81 0.74 9.99
N THR A 238 15.81 0.35 10.79
CA THR A 238 15.68 -0.78 11.73
C THR A 238 15.77 -0.32 13.18
N PHE A 239 15.00 -0.98 14.05
CA PHE A 239 15.08 -0.86 15.50
C PHE A 239 15.00 -2.26 16.10
N GLU A 240 15.64 -2.46 17.27
CA GLU A 240 15.46 -3.69 18.04
C GLU A 240 14.00 -3.79 18.55
N LEU A 241 13.45 -5.00 18.66
CA LEU A 241 12.08 -5.20 19.13
C LEU A 241 11.77 -4.54 20.49
N PRO A 242 12.66 -4.54 21.48
CA PRO A 242 12.45 -3.80 22.73
C PRO A 242 12.27 -2.29 22.55
N ASP A 243 12.81 -1.73 21.48
CA ASP A 243 12.75 -0.30 21.16
C ASP A 243 11.54 0.08 20.28
N ALA A 244 10.53 -0.77 20.20
CA ALA A 244 9.32 -0.54 19.39
C ALA A 244 8.65 0.81 19.67
N ALA A 245 8.69 1.31 20.91
CA ALA A 245 8.16 2.63 21.26
C ALA A 245 8.94 3.77 20.58
N ALA A 246 10.27 3.67 20.48
CA ALA A 246 11.10 4.63 19.76
C ALA A 246 10.86 4.56 18.24
N ALA A 247 10.70 3.35 17.70
CA ALA A 247 10.34 3.13 16.31
C ALA A 247 9.01 3.79 15.95
N HIS A 248 7.98 3.66 16.80
CA HIS A 248 6.69 4.34 16.63
C HIS A 248 6.82 5.86 16.66
N ALA A 249 7.55 6.41 17.65
CA ALA A 249 7.79 7.86 17.74
C ALA A 249 8.53 8.38 16.48
N ARG A 250 9.50 7.61 15.96
CA ARG A 250 10.20 7.91 14.72
C ARG A 250 9.25 7.94 13.52
N LEU A 251 8.35 6.94 13.40
CA LEU A 251 7.35 6.88 12.33
C LEU A 251 6.37 8.05 12.42
N GLU A 252 5.86 8.37 13.61
CA GLU A 252 4.92 9.45 13.87
C GLU A 252 5.51 10.85 13.63
N SER A 253 6.84 10.99 13.67
CA SER A 253 7.53 12.25 13.32
C SER A 253 7.28 12.69 11.87
N GLY A 254 6.81 11.78 11.01
CA GLY A 254 6.59 12.03 9.58
C GLY A 254 7.88 12.24 8.76
N GLN A 255 9.05 11.96 9.34
CA GLN A 255 10.37 12.15 8.68
C GLN A 255 10.88 10.88 8.00
N VAL A 256 10.22 9.74 8.21
CA VAL A 256 10.62 8.46 7.62
C VAL A 256 10.28 8.46 6.13
N LEU A 257 11.25 8.04 5.31
CA LEU A 257 11.03 7.67 3.91
C LEU A 257 10.95 6.15 3.85
N GLY A 258 9.76 5.60 3.59
CA GLY A 258 9.58 4.16 3.49
C GLY A 258 9.03 3.51 4.75
N LYS A 259 9.71 2.51 5.26
CA LYS A 259 9.23 1.60 6.31
C LYS A 259 10.21 1.53 7.49
N ILE A 260 9.71 1.08 8.62
CA ILE A 260 10.52 0.70 9.79
C ILE A 260 10.31 -0.79 10.03
N ALA A 261 11.40 -1.53 10.21
CA ALA A 261 11.39 -2.92 10.63
C ALA A 261 11.89 -3.05 12.07
N LEU A 262 11.29 -3.96 12.84
CA LEU A 262 11.79 -4.37 14.14
C LEU A 262 12.57 -5.67 13.99
N THR A 263 13.75 -5.75 14.58
CA THR A 263 14.65 -6.92 14.56
C THR A 263 14.70 -7.56 15.95
N LEU A 264 15.04 -8.85 16.00
CA LEU A 264 15.24 -9.63 17.23
C LEU A 264 16.70 -9.65 17.63
#